data_3a587b4fba7f17c5850e4ba688ee1107
#
_entry.id   3a587b4fba7f17c5850e4ba688ee1107
#
_cell.length_a   1.000
_cell.length_b   1.000
_cell.length_c   1.000
_cell.angle_alpha   90.00
_cell.angle_beta   90.00
_cell.angle_gamma   90.00
#
_symmetry.space_group_name_H-M   'P 1'
#
loop_
_entity.id
_entity.type
_entity.pdbx_description
1 polymer ?
#
loop_
_entity_poly.entity_id
_entity_poly.type
_entity_poly.pdbx_seq_one_letter_code
_entity_poly.pdbx_strand_id
1 'polypeptide(L)' 'MQSYQDLKSLTKKELLAELKKAREEMMKKRITVKTKHDKDTSGVNKQKKYIARLMTAIKEVEMEEMVEQATKID' A
#
# COMPACT_ATOMS: atom_id res chain seq x y z
N MET A 1 7.04 -4.12 -7.63
CA MET A 1 6.07 -3.15 -7.09
C MET A 1 5.31 -2.48 -8.22
N GLN A 2 4.03 -2.24 -8.03
CA GLN A 2 3.20 -1.58 -9.03
C GLN A 2 3.37 -0.07 -8.97
N SER A 3 3.20 0.62 -10.10
CA SER A 3 3.20 2.07 -10.12
C SER A 3 1.89 2.61 -9.52
N TYR A 4 1.87 3.91 -9.17
CA TYR A 4 0.67 4.52 -8.64
C TYR A 4 -0.51 4.44 -9.62
N GLN A 5 -0.23 4.59 -10.91
CA GLN A 5 -1.28 4.46 -11.93
C GLN A 5 -1.84 3.04 -11.99
N ASP A 6 -0.99 2.03 -11.86
CA ASP A 6 -1.43 0.64 -11.79
C ASP A 6 -2.30 0.40 -10.56
N LEU A 7 -1.93 0.99 -9.43
CA LEU A 7 -2.71 0.88 -8.20
C LEU A 7 -4.10 1.49 -8.33
N LYS A 8 -4.23 2.59 -9.08
CA LYS A 8 -5.53 3.22 -9.29
C LYS A 8 -6.51 2.35 -10.06
N SER A 9 -6.01 1.42 -10.87
CA SER A 9 -6.87 0.52 -11.65
C SER A 9 -7.35 -0.69 -10.85
N LEU A 10 -6.83 -0.90 -9.65
CA LEU A 10 -7.19 -2.05 -8.81
C LEU A 10 -8.46 -1.77 -8.01
N THR A 11 -9.21 -2.85 -7.74
CA THR A 11 -10.36 -2.76 -6.83
C THR A 11 -9.87 -2.59 -5.38
N LYS A 12 -10.76 -2.15 -4.50
CA LYS A 12 -10.47 -2.01 -3.08
C LYS A 12 -9.97 -3.33 -2.47
N LYS A 13 -10.60 -4.43 -2.83
CA LYS A 13 -10.20 -5.76 -2.36
C LYS A 13 -8.78 -6.12 -2.78
N GLU A 14 -8.44 -5.84 -4.04
CA GLU A 14 -7.10 -6.07 -4.57
C GLU A 14 -6.07 -5.17 -3.88
N LEU A 15 -6.41 -3.92 -3.63
CA LEU A 15 -5.53 -2.98 -2.92
C LEU A 15 -5.25 -3.44 -1.49
N LEU A 16 -6.27 -3.93 -0.79
CA LEU A 16 -6.09 -4.44 0.57
C LEU A 16 -5.22 -5.68 0.61
N ALA A 17 -5.39 -6.58 -0.36
CA ALA A 17 -4.55 -7.77 -0.48
C ALA A 17 -3.09 -7.39 -0.75
N GLU A 18 -2.87 -6.43 -1.63
CA GLU A 18 -1.54 -5.93 -1.96
C GLU A 18 -0.88 -5.26 -0.76
N LEU A 19 -1.66 -4.50 0.02
CA LEU A 19 -1.17 -3.86 1.25
C LEU A 19 -0.70 -4.89 2.27
N LYS A 20 -1.46 -5.95 2.48
CA LYS A 20 -1.09 -7.03 3.38
C LYS A 20 0.22 -7.68 2.94
N LYS A 21 0.33 -7.99 1.66
CA LYS A 21 1.54 -8.58 1.08
C LYS A 21 2.75 -7.67 1.25
N ALA A 22 2.58 -6.37 0.98
CA ALA A 22 3.66 -5.39 1.10
C ALA A 22 4.14 -5.26 2.55
N ARG A 23 3.22 -5.27 3.51
CA ARG A 23 3.57 -5.22 4.94
C ARG A 23 4.35 -6.45 5.38
N GLU A 24 3.96 -7.63 4.90
CA GLU A 24 4.67 -8.87 5.19
C GLU A 24 6.09 -8.84 4.62
N GLU A 25 6.26 -8.38 3.40
CA GLU A 25 7.57 -8.24 2.77
C GLU A 25 8.45 -7.24 3.51
N MET A 26 7.87 -6.12 3.96
CA MET A 26 8.62 -5.13 4.73
C MET A 26 9.11 -5.71 6.06
N MET A 27 8.25 -6.47 6.74
CA MET A 27 8.61 -7.13 7.98
C MET A 27 9.78 -8.09 7.79
N LYS A 28 9.74 -8.90 6.74
CA LYS A 28 10.83 -9.83 6.40
C LYS A 28 12.14 -9.09 6.14
N LYS A 29 12.10 -7.98 5.41
CA LYS A 29 13.27 -7.16 5.13
C LYS A 29 13.85 -6.53 6.40
N ARG A 30 12.99 -6.06 7.31
CA ARG A 30 13.43 -5.51 8.59
C ARG A 30 14.14 -6.55 9.45
N ILE A 31 13.61 -7.77 9.50
CA ILE A 31 14.22 -8.87 10.24
C ILE A 31 15.59 -9.20 9.64
N THR A 32 15.69 -9.28 8.33
CA THR A 32 16.96 -9.56 7.62
C THR A 32 18.01 -8.50 7.93
N VAL A 33 17.64 -7.23 7.88
CA VAL A 33 18.55 -6.12 8.20
C VAL A 33 19.06 -6.23 9.63
N LYS A 34 18.19 -6.52 10.59
CA LYS A 34 18.57 -6.64 11.99
C LYS A 34 19.48 -7.84 12.25
N THR A 35 19.19 -8.99 11.65
CA THR A 35 19.95 -10.22 11.90
C THR A 35 21.31 -10.24 11.21
N LYS A 36 21.43 -9.59 10.05
CA LYS A 36 22.67 -9.56 9.27
C LYS A 36 23.51 -8.31 9.52
N HIS A 37 23.07 -7.42 10.40
CA HIS A 37 23.70 -6.12 10.63
C HIS A 37 23.95 -5.35 9.33
N ASP A 38 23.07 -5.54 8.34
CA ASP A 38 23.14 -4.86 7.07
C ASP A 38 22.71 -3.40 7.25
N LYS A 39 23.58 -2.48 6.85
CA LYS A 39 23.30 -1.03 6.95
C LYS A 39 22.48 -0.51 5.79
N ASP A 40 22.24 -1.32 4.76
CA ASP A 40 21.47 -0.91 3.60
C ASP A 40 19.97 -1.02 3.89
N THR A 41 19.35 0.12 4.19
CA THR A 41 17.92 0.20 4.45
C THR A 41 17.11 0.62 3.22
N SER A 42 17.73 0.68 2.04
CA SER A 42 17.07 1.17 0.83
C SER A 42 15.85 0.32 0.47
N GLY A 43 15.92 -1.00 0.63
CA GLY A 43 14.77 -1.88 0.39
C GLY A 43 13.61 -1.61 1.32
N VAL A 44 13.89 -1.35 2.60
CA VAL A 44 12.87 -1.00 3.60
C VAL A 44 12.23 0.35 3.25
N ASN A 45 13.03 1.33 2.86
CA ASN A 45 12.52 2.66 2.49
C ASN A 45 11.63 2.58 1.24
N LYS A 46 12.01 1.79 0.25
CA LYS A 46 11.18 1.56 -0.94
C LYS A 46 9.85 0.93 -0.58
N GLN A 47 9.84 -0.05 0.33
CA GLN A 47 8.61 -0.68 0.79
C GLN A 47 7.73 0.31 1.56
N LYS A 48 8.31 1.15 2.40
CA LYS A 48 7.54 2.19 3.12
C LYS A 48 6.84 3.13 2.14
N LYS A 49 7.53 3.57 1.10
CA LYS A 49 6.94 4.44 0.07
C LYS A 49 5.83 3.74 -0.68
N TYR A 50 6.02 2.48 -1.02
CA TYR A 50 5.01 1.67 -1.71
C TYR A 50 3.76 1.50 -0.84
N ILE A 51 3.94 1.18 0.43
CA ILE A 51 2.83 1.04 1.38
C ILE A 51 2.06 2.36 1.51
N ALA A 52 2.77 3.49 1.58
CA ALA A 52 2.13 4.80 1.63
C ALA A 52 1.27 5.07 0.39
N ARG A 53 1.76 4.70 -0.79
CA ARG A 53 0.99 4.81 -2.04
C ARG A 53 -0.25 3.92 -2.03
N LEU A 54 -0.12 2.69 -1.55
CA LEU A 54 -1.26 1.77 -1.41
C LEU A 54 -2.31 2.34 -0.47
N MET A 55 -1.90 2.87 0.67
CA MET A 55 -2.81 3.49 1.63
C MET A 55 -3.53 4.69 1.03
N THR A 56 -2.82 5.51 0.27
CA THR A 56 -3.41 6.65 -0.43
C THR A 56 -4.44 6.19 -1.46
N ALA A 57 -4.13 5.18 -2.25
CA ALA A 57 -5.05 4.64 -3.25
C ALA A 57 -6.31 4.07 -2.60
N ILE A 58 -6.16 3.35 -1.49
CA ILE A 58 -7.28 2.80 -0.73
C ILE A 58 -8.17 3.93 -0.20
N LYS A 59 -7.56 4.98 0.35
CA LYS A 59 -8.29 6.13 0.88
C LYS A 59 -9.06 6.85 -0.22
N GLU A 60 -8.48 7.00 -1.40
CA GLU A 60 -9.16 7.60 -2.55
C GLU A 60 -10.41 6.81 -2.95
N VAL A 61 -10.31 5.47 -3.00
CA VAL A 61 -11.45 4.61 -3.31
C VAL A 61 -12.54 4.75 -2.25
N GLU A 62 -12.16 4.79 -1.00
CA GLU A 62 -13.12 4.97 0.11
C GLU A 62 -13.82 6.33 0.02
N MET A 63 -13.10 7.39 -0.34
CA MET A 63 -13.68 8.70 -0.53
C MET A 63 -14.65 8.73 -1.70
N GLU A 64 -14.32 8.07 -2.81
CA GLU A 64 -15.21 7.94 -3.96
C GLU A 64 -16.50 7.22 -3.59
N GLU A 65 -16.40 6.14 -2.81
CA GLU A 65 -17.56 5.41 -2.31
C GLU A 65 -18.45 6.30 -1.44
N MET A 66 -17.86 7.13 -0.60
CA MET A 66 -18.59 8.08 0.25
C MET A 66 -19.31 9.13 -0.59
N VAL A 67 -18.66 9.65 -1.62
CA VAL A 67 -19.27 10.65 -2.52
C VAL A 67 -20.45 10.02 -3.27
N GLU A 68 -20.30 8.80 -3.77
CA GLU A 68 -21.38 8.08 -4.44
C GLU A 68 -22.58 7.89 -3.51
N GLN A 69 -22.33 7.48 -2.26
CA GLN A 69 -23.40 7.33 -1.28
C GLN A 69 -24.08 8.66 -0.97
N ALA A 70 -23.30 9.73 -0.86
CA ALA A 70 -23.85 11.06 -0.61
C ALA A 70 -24.73 11.55 -1.76
N THR A 71 -24.36 11.23 -3.02
CA THR A 71 -25.16 11.62 -4.18
C THR A 71 -26.42 10.76 -4.37
N LYS A 72 -26.46 9.58 -3.77
CA LYS A 72 -27.63 8.69 -3.84
C LYS A 72 -28.71 9.02 -2.81
N ILE A 73 -28.42 9.88 -1.86
CA ILE A 73 -29.35 10.28 -0.81
C ILE A 73 -30.09 11.55 -1.25
N ASP A 74 -30.94 11.44 -2.22
CA ASP A 74 -31.83 12.51 -2.61
C ASP A 74 -33.28 12.19 -2.18
#